data_20c2c514a3de5aea20f1bcb0c2e84679
#
_entry.id   20c2c514a3de5aea20f1bcb0c2e84679
#
_cell.length_a   1.000
_cell.length_b   1.000
_cell.length_c   1.000
_cell.angle_alpha   90.00
_cell.angle_beta   90.00
_cell.angle_gamma   90.00
#
_symmetry.space_group_name_H-M   'P 1'
#
loop_
_entity.id
_entity.type
_entity.pdbx_description
1 polymer ?
#
loop_
_entity_poly.entity_id
_entity_poly.type
_entity_poly.pdbx_seq_one_letter_code
_entity_poly.pdbx_strand_id
1 'polypeptide(L)'
;KNAIAQEKRISLKVHLDDLSNFALPDDALTIVLSNLIDNAIEACEQVKDASERRILLKMQVSPRESIIYIENFTANPVKVINNQVMTTKTDAMAHGYGLKNVQAVLSQVDAVYAIEYREADRIFCFSAQIIPPGC
;
A
#
# COMPACT_ATOMS: atom_id res chain seq x y z
N LYS A 1 -12.40 2.41 6.52
CA LYS A 1 -11.00 2.73 6.85
C LYS A 1 -10.80 4.19 7.26
N ASN A 2 -11.54 5.12 6.65
CA ASN A 2 -11.48 6.53 7.03
C ASN A 2 -11.83 6.75 8.51
N ALA A 3 -12.86 6.05 9.01
CA ALA A 3 -13.27 6.16 10.41
C ALA A 3 -12.14 5.69 11.35
N ILE A 4 -11.44 4.61 10.98
CA ILE A 4 -10.32 4.11 11.77
C ILE A 4 -9.15 5.10 11.75
N ALA A 5 -8.84 5.69 10.59
CA ALA A 5 -7.79 6.68 10.46
C ALA A 5 -8.07 7.91 11.33
N GLN A 6 -9.32 8.41 11.33
CA GLN A 6 -9.72 9.53 12.17
C GLN A 6 -9.59 9.23 13.65
N GLU A 7 -10.04 8.04 14.07
CA GLU A 7 -9.93 7.60 15.46
C GLU A 7 -8.48 7.54 15.92
N LYS A 8 -7.57 7.12 15.06
CA LYS A 8 -6.14 6.98 15.36
C LYS A 8 -5.35 8.23 15.06
N ARG A 9 -6.01 9.34 14.69
CA ARG A 9 -5.40 10.62 14.36
C ARG A 9 -4.41 10.53 13.20
N ILE A 10 -4.77 9.77 12.17
CA ILE A 10 -3.97 9.61 10.96
C ILE A 10 -4.53 10.51 9.87
N SER A 11 -3.67 11.32 9.24
CA SER A 11 -4.06 12.10 8.07
C SER A 11 -4.07 11.18 6.85
N LEU A 12 -5.26 10.92 6.30
CA LEU A 12 -5.43 10.09 5.12
C LEU A 12 -5.84 10.97 3.95
N LYS A 13 -4.97 11.08 2.95
CA LYS A 13 -5.25 11.76 1.68
C LYS A 13 -5.48 10.72 0.60
N VAL A 14 -6.57 10.88 -0.15
CA VAL A 14 -6.96 9.91 -1.18
C VAL A 14 -7.23 10.66 -2.48
N HIS A 15 -6.60 10.21 -3.56
CA HIS A 15 -6.82 10.71 -4.92
C HIS A 15 -7.22 9.53 -5.79
N LEU A 16 -8.50 9.47 -6.17
CA LEU A 16 -9.06 8.36 -6.95
C LEU A 16 -9.61 8.85 -8.27
N ASP A 17 -9.23 8.16 -9.34
CA ASP A 17 -9.93 8.24 -10.62
C ASP A 17 -11.24 7.43 -10.51
N ASP A 18 -12.06 7.50 -11.55
CA ASP A 18 -13.21 6.59 -11.67
C ASP A 18 -12.69 5.15 -11.78
N LEU A 19 -13.04 4.31 -10.80
CA LEU A 19 -12.52 2.95 -10.69
C LEU A 19 -13.35 1.90 -11.43
N SER A 20 -14.40 2.31 -12.16
CA SER A 20 -15.28 1.36 -12.86
C SER A 20 -14.56 0.49 -13.89
N ASN A 21 -13.44 0.99 -14.46
CA ASN A 21 -12.62 0.26 -15.42
C ASN A 21 -11.24 -0.12 -14.85
N PHE A 22 -11.13 -0.22 -13.54
CA PHE A 22 -9.88 -0.64 -12.92
C PHE A 22 -9.53 -2.06 -13.36
N ALA A 23 -8.24 -2.31 -13.62
CA ALA A 23 -7.76 -3.56 -14.23
C ALA A 23 -7.81 -4.80 -13.32
N LEU A 24 -8.29 -4.66 -12.09
CA LEU A 24 -8.51 -5.79 -11.19
C LEU A 24 -10.01 -6.00 -10.99
N PRO A 25 -10.47 -7.27 -10.87
CA PRO A 25 -11.83 -7.56 -10.42
C PRO A 25 -12.08 -6.97 -9.03
N ASP A 26 -13.34 -6.69 -8.70
CA ASP A 26 -13.70 -6.03 -7.44
C ASP A 26 -13.23 -6.79 -6.20
N ASP A 27 -13.33 -8.11 -6.20
CA ASP A 27 -12.87 -8.94 -5.08
C ASP A 27 -11.35 -8.87 -4.91
N ALA A 28 -10.60 -8.94 -6.00
CA ALA A 28 -9.14 -8.81 -5.96
C ALA A 28 -8.72 -7.42 -5.51
N LEU A 29 -9.37 -6.37 -6.03
CA LEU A 29 -9.09 -4.99 -5.65
C LEU A 29 -9.34 -4.77 -4.15
N THR A 30 -10.43 -5.33 -3.63
CA THR A 30 -10.75 -5.24 -2.20
C THR A 30 -9.65 -5.87 -1.34
N ILE A 31 -9.16 -7.04 -1.72
CA ILE A 31 -8.07 -7.71 -1.00
C ILE A 31 -6.81 -6.84 -1.01
N VAL A 32 -6.43 -6.33 -2.17
CA VAL A 32 -5.22 -5.50 -2.32
C VAL A 32 -5.33 -4.25 -1.46
N LEU A 33 -6.43 -3.49 -1.61
CA LEU A 33 -6.60 -2.24 -0.88
C LEU A 33 -6.69 -2.43 0.63
N SER A 34 -7.45 -3.45 1.08
CA SER A 34 -7.57 -3.73 2.52
C SER A 34 -6.20 -4.01 3.14
N ASN A 35 -5.39 -4.84 2.48
CA ASN A 35 -4.07 -5.18 3.01
C ASN A 35 -3.11 -3.98 2.99
N LEU A 36 -3.11 -3.21 1.91
CA LEU A 36 -2.24 -2.03 1.81
C LEU A 36 -2.61 -0.95 2.82
N ILE A 37 -3.89 -0.67 2.98
CA ILE A 37 -4.37 0.35 3.91
C ILE A 37 -4.13 -0.09 5.36
N ASP A 38 -4.44 -1.34 5.70
CA ASP A 38 -4.20 -1.87 7.05
C ASP A 38 -2.71 -1.82 7.40
N ASN A 39 -1.84 -2.19 6.46
CA ASN A 39 -0.40 -2.11 6.66
C ASN A 39 0.06 -0.67 6.94
N ALA A 40 -0.47 0.29 6.18
CA ALA A 40 -0.14 1.70 6.36
C ALA A 40 -0.66 2.24 7.71
N ILE A 41 -1.87 1.86 8.11
CA ILE A 41 -2.44 2.27 9.41
C ILE A 41 -1.60 1.69 10.55
N GLU A 42 -1.24 0.42 10.49
CA GLU A 42 -0.41 -0.22 11.51
C GLU A 42 0.95 0.47 11.66
N ALA A 43 1.57 0.84 10.54
CA ALA A 43 2.82 1.58 10.57
C ALA A 43 2.66 2.95 11.24
N CYS A 44 1.58 3.66 10.92
CA CYS A 44 1.29 4.97 11.52
C CYS A 44 1.00 4.88 13.02
N GLU A 45 0.40 3.79 13.48
CA GLU A 45 0.13 3.60 14.92
C GLU A 45 1.40 3.56 15.75
N GLN A 46 2.53 3.16 15.16
CA GLN A 46 3.82 3.11 15.84
C GLN A 46 4.47 4.49 15.94
N VAL A 47 3.96 5.49 15.21
CA VAL A 47 4.50 6.84 15.24
C VAL A 47 3.95 7.56 16.46
N LYS A 48 4.83 8.00 17.36
CA LYS A 48 4.42 8.64 18.62
C LYS A 48 3.78 10.00 18.41
N ASP A 49 4.33 10.82 17.51
CA ASP A 49 3.80 12.13 17.20
C ASP A 49 2.68 12.01 16.18
N ALA A 50 1.43 12.19 16.64
CA ALA A 50 0.25 12.06 15.78
C ALA A 50 0.28 13.03 14.59
N SER A 51 0.97 14.18 14.70
CA SER A 51 1.08 15.14 13.61
C SER A 51 1.89 14.61 12.42
N GLU A 52 2.70 13.57 12.65
CA GLU A 52 3.50 12.93 11.61
C GLU A 52 2.81 11.70 10.98
N ARG A 53 1.66 11.28 11.53
CA ARG A 53 0.92 10.13 11.01
C ARG A 53 0.19 10.53 9.73
N ARG A 54 0.69 10.04 8.59
CA ARG A 54 0.09 10.38 7.30
C ARG A 54 0.17 9.22 6.33
N ILE A 55 -0.88 9.09 5.53
CA ILE A 55 -1.01 8.11 4.47
C ILE A 55 -1.49 8.84 3.23
N LEU A 56 -0.90 8.55 2.09
CA LEU A 56 -1.35 9.03 0.80
C LEU A 56 -1.67 7.82 -0.09
N LEU A 57 -2.90 7.77 -0.59
CA LEU A 57 -3.34 6.74 -1.53
C LEU A 57 -3.73 7.42 -2.84
N LYS A 58 -3.15 6.94 -3.93
CA LYS A 58 -3.50 7.38 -5.28
C LYS A 58 -3.86 6.17 -6.12
N MET A 59 -4.95 6.29 -6.88
CA MET A 59 -5.35 5.27 -7.83
C MET A 59 -5.68 5.95 -9.15
N GLN A 60 -5.02 5.51 -10.20
CA GLN A 60 -5.16 6.07 -11.54
C GLN A 60 -5.59 4.99 -12.51
N VAL A 61 -6.46 5.34 -13.44
CA VAL A 61 -6.97 4.42 -14.46
C VAL A 61 -6.81 5.07 -15.83
N SER A 62 -6.18 4.34 -16.73
CA SER A 62 -6.10 4.71 -18.15
C SER A 62 -6.44 3.50 -19.01
N PRO A 63 -6.67 3.68 -20.33
CA PRO A 63 -6.95 2.53 -21.19
C PRO A 63 -5.83 1.49 -21.23
N ARG A 64 -4.60 1.88 -20.91
CA ARG A 64 -3.42 1.01 -20.99
C ARG A 64 -2.99 0.40 -19.67
N GLU A 65 -3.35 1.05 -18.54
CA GLU A 65 -2.88 0.60 -17.24
C GLU A 65 -3.73 1.16 -16.11
N SER A 66 -3.71 0.44 -15.00
CA SER A 66 -4.24 0.93 -13.73
C SER A 66 -3.08 0.98 -12.73
N ILE A 67 -3.02 2.05 -11.94
CA ILE A 67 -1.92 2.27 -10.99
C ILE A 67 -2.49 2.42 -9.60
N ILE A 68 -1.86 1.72 -8.65
CA ILE A 68 -2.07 1.91 -7.22
C ILE A 68 -0.76 2.44 -6.65
N TYR A 69 -0.84 3.53 -5.90
CA TYR A 69 0.30 4.08 -5.17
C TYR A 69 -0.15 4.38 -3.75
N ILE A 70 0.60 3.87 -2.76
CA ILE A 70 0.33 4.18 -1.37
C ILE A 70 1.65 4.46 -0.65
N GLU A 71 1.67 5.49 0.18
CA GLU A 71 2.81 5.80 1.02
C GLU A 71 2.36 6.13 2.43
N ASN A 72 3.23 5.87 3.39
CA ASN A 72 2.99 6.21 4.79
C ASN A 72 4.30 6.57 5.48
N PHE A 73 4.21 7.48 6.45
CA PHE A 73 5.31 7.79 7.35
C PHE A 73 5.54 6.61 8.29
N THR A 74 6.81 6.33 8.62
CA THR A 74 7.16 5.23 9.54
C THR A 74 7.96 5.74 10.72
N ALA A 75 7.75 5.12 11.88
CA ALA A 75 8.52 5.42 13.09
C ALA A 75 9.96 4.87 12.98
N ASN A 76 10.11 3.70 12.38
CA ASN A 76 11.37 2.99 12.29
C ASN A 76 11.75 2.74 10.84
N PRO A 77 13.07 2.71 10.55
CA PRO A 77 13.51 2.38 9.19
C PRO A 77 12.99 1.03 8.72
N VAL A 78 12.65 0.96 7.44
CA VAL A 78 12.24 -0.27 6.78
C VAL A 78 13.34 -0.71 5.83
N LYS A 79 13.80 -1.94 5.99
CA LYS A 79 14.83 -2.49 5.10
C LYS A 79 14.15 -3.20 3.93
N VAL A 80 14.48 -2.76 2.73
CA VAL A 80 13.93 -3.34 1.49
C VAL A 80 15.06 -3.92 0.67
N ILE A 81 14.97 -5.21 0.32
CA ILE A 81 15.97 -5.89 -0.51
C ILE A 81 15.20 -6.72 -1.55
N ASN A 82 15.60 -6.59 -2.81
CA ASN A 82 14.98 -7.32 -3.92
C ASN A 82 13.45 -7.19 -3.94
N ASN A 83 12.98 -5.97 -3.73
CA ASN A 83 11.54 -5.65 -3.76
C ASN A 83 10.74 -6.37 -2.66
N GLN A 84 11.39 -6.66 -1.54
CA GLN A 84 10.75 -7.30 -0.38
C GLN A 84 11.16 -6.61 0.90
N VAL A 85 10.22 -6.51 1.83
CA VAL A 85 10.49 -5.97 3.16
C VAL A 85 11.18 -7.06 3.99
N MET A 86 12.34 -6.71 4.55
CA MET A 86 13.08 -7.59 5.46
C MET A 86 12.57 -7.35 6.87
N THR A 87 11.97 -8.37 7.48
CA THR A 87 11.34 -8.25 8.78
C THR A 87 11.99 -9.20 9.78
N THR A 88 11.92 -8.83 11.07
CA THR A 88 12.21 -9.77 12.16
C THR A 88 11.07 -10.79 12.28
N LYS A 89 11.26 -11.86 13.05
CA LYS A 89 10.19 -12.85 13.30
C LYS A 89 8.94 -12.19 13.86
N THR A 90 9.10 -11.26 14.80
CA THR A 90 7.98 -10.57 15.42
C THR A 90 7.23 -9.71 14.41
N ASP A 91 7.96 -8.96 13.60
CA ASP A 91 7.37 -8.10 12.57
C ASP A 91 6.68 -8.95 11.49
N ALA A 92 7.26 -10.09 11.12
CA ALA A 92 6.68 -10.97 10.11
C ALA A 92 5.31 -11.49 10.55
N MET A 93 5.13 -11.80 11.83
CA MET A 93 3.84 -12.23 12.35
C MET A 93 2.81 -11.10 12.39
N ALA A 94 3.26 -9.86 12.60
CA ALA A 94 2.37 -8.70 12.72
C ALA A 94 2.05 -8.06 11.36
N HIS A 95 3.01 -8.02 10.42
CA HIS A 95 2.93 -7.19 9.21
C HIS A 95 3.22 -7.93 7.91
N GLY A 96 3.89 -9.08 7.96
CA GLY A 96 4.38 -9.76 6.76
C GLY A 96 3.30 -10.32 5.84
N TYR A 97 2.15 -10.68 6.39
CA TYR A 97 1.10 -11.35 5.62
C TYR A 97 0.33 -10.40 4.71
N GLY A 98 0.18 -9.14 5.10
CA GLY A 98 -0.55 -8.16 4.28
C GLY A 98 0.07 -7.98 2.90
N LEU A 99 1.38 -7.74 2.86
CA LEU A 99 2.10 -7.57 1.59
C LEU A 99 2.17 -8.87 0.79
N LYS A 100 2.31 -10.01 1.46
CA LYS A 100 2.29 -11.32 0.78
C LYS A 100 0.96 -11.57 0.10
N ASN A 101 -0.15 -11.20 0.73
CA ASN A 101 -1.47 -11.32 0.13
C ASN A 101 -1.60 -10.44 -1.12
N VAL A 102 -1.08 -9.22 -1.08
CA VAL A 102 -1.05 -8.32 -2.23
C VAL A 102 -0.23 -8.94 -3.36
N GLN A 103 0.96 -9.44 -3.05
CA GLN A 103 1.83 -10.07 -4.03
C GLN A 103 1.16 -11.29 -4.67
N ALA A 104 0.45 -12.09 -3.88
CA ALA A 104 -0.26 -13.27 -4.38
C ALA A 104 -1.36 -12.88 -5.37
N VAL A 105 -2.13 -11.84 -5.07
CA VAL A 105 -3.16 -11.34 -6.00
C VAL A 105 -2.52 -10.83 -7.29
N LEU A 106 -1.47 -10.01 -7.18
CA LEU A 106 -0.82 -9.43 -8.35
C LEU A 106 -0.13 -10.47 -9.22
N SER A 107 0.28 -11.61 -8.64
CA SER A 107 0.88 -12.70 -9.41
C SER A 107 -0.10 -13.40 -10.36
N GLN A 108 -1.40 -13.21 -10.16
CA GLN A 108 -2.44 -13.81 -11.00
C GLN A 108 -2.81 -12.96 -12.21
N VAL A 109 -2.25 -11.78 -12.33
CA VAL A 109 -2.56 -10.82 -13.40
C VAL A 109 -1.26 -10.29 -14.00
N ASP A 110 -1.36 -9.55 -15.10
CA ASP A 110 -0.21 -8.89 -15.70
C ASP A 110 0.06 -7.60 -14.90
N ALA A 111 0.97 -7.68 -13.96
CA ALA A 111 1.26 -6.58 -13.06
C ALA A 111 2.73 -6.58 -12.65
N VAL A 112 3.25 -5.38 -12.41
CA VAL A 112 4.55 -5.19 -11.77
C VAL A 112 4.33 -4.31 -10.54
N TYR A 113 5.15 -4.50 -9.50
CA TYR A 113 5.08 -3.67 -8.30
C TYR A 113 6.48 -3.29 -7.85
N ALA A 114 6.55 -2.22 -7.08
CA ALA A 114 7.78 -1.74 -6.48
C ALA A 114 7.53 -1.38 -5.02
N ILE A 115 8.46 -1.77 -4.16
CA ILE A 115 8.48 -1.43 -2.74
C ILE A 115 9.71 -0.57 -2.51
N GLU A 116 9.53 0.59 -1.90
CA GLU A 116 10.62 1.53 -1.61
C GLU A 116 10.53 2.07 -0.20
N TYR A 117 11.67 2.36 0.39
CA TYR A 117 11.76 3.12 1.62
C TYR A 117 12.66 4.32 1.38
N ARG A 118 12.11 5.53 1.55
CA ARG A 118 12.87 6.78 1.44
C ARG A 118 13.35 7.18 2.83
N GLU A 119 14.61 6.90 3.10
CA GLU A 119 15.19 7.10 4.42
C GLU A 119 15.18 8.57 4.86
N ALA A 120 15.44 9.49 3.94
CA ALA A 120 15.47 10.92 4.26
C ALA A 120 14.13 11.43 4.78
N ASP A 121 13.03 10.95 4.24
CA ASP A 121 11.67 11.37 4.57
C ASP A 121 10.96 10.41 5.52
N ARG A 122 11.53 9.26 5.79
CA ARG A 122 10.92 8.16 6.56
C ARG A 122 9.60 7.72 5.94
N ILE A 123 9.55 7.63 4.63
CA ILE A 123 8.34 7.25 3.88
C ILE A 123 8.52 5.86 3.28
N PHE A 124 7.60 4.97 3.62
CA PHE A 124 7.47 3.66 2.99
C PHE A 124 6.46 3.76 1.85
N CYS A 125 6.85 3.29 0.66
CA CYS A 125 6.03 3.38 -0.55
C CYS A 125 5.79 2.00 -1.15
N PHE A 126 4.58 1.77 -1.60
CA PHE A 126 4.23 0.64 -2.47
C PHE A 126 3.55 1.19 -3.71
N SER A 127 3.96 0.70 -4.88
CA SER A 127 3.29 1.03 -6.13
C SER A 127 3.08 -0.23 -6.97
N ALA A 128 1.98 -0.28 -7.69
CA ALA A 128 1.68 -1.37 -8.61
C ALA A 128 1.13 -0.81 -9.90
N GLN A 129 1.56 -1.40 -11.02
CA GLN A 129 1.07 -1.10 -12.36
C GLN A 129 0.43 -2.37 -12.88
N ILE A 130 -0.83 -2.30 -13.24
CA ILE A 130 -1.62 -3.46 -13.66
C ILE A 130 -2.08 -3.22 -15.09
N ILE A 131 -1.79 -4.18 -15.97
CA ILE A 131 -2.12 -4.09 -17.38
C ILE A 131 -3.47 -4.79 -17.60
N PRO A 132 -4.46 -4.11 -18.19
CA PRO A 132 -5.75 -4.73 -18.46
C PRO A 132 -5.61 -5.92 -19.42
N PRO A 133 -6.45 -6.96 -19.28
CA PRO A 133 -6.48 -8.06 -20.23
C PRO A 133 -6.75 -7.56 -21.65
N GLY A 134 -6.03 -8.08 -22.62
CA GLY A 134 -6.21 -7.71 -24.04
C GLY A 134 -5.40 -6.50 -24.50
N CYS A 135 -4.55 -5.96 -23.64
CA CYS A 135 -3.63 -4.87 -24.03
C CYS A 135 -2.26 -5.40 -24.41
#